data_7343907691980b8bdee97b9a692ebc4a
#
_entry.id   7343907691980b8bdee97b9a692ebc4a
#
_cell.length_a   1.000
_cell.length_b   1.000
_cell.length_c   1.000
_cell.angle_alpha   90.00
_cell.angle_beta   90.00
_cell.angle_gamma   90.00
#
_symmetry.space_group_name_H-M   'P 1'
#
loop_
_entity.id
_entity.type
_entity.pdbx_description
1 polymer ?
#
loop_
_entity_poly.entity_id
_entity_poly.type
_entity_poly.pdbx_seq_one_letter_code
_entity_poly.pdbx_strand_id
1 'polypeptide(L)'
;ASKLIRKYGFILGHQMMVGLPESTALDEVTTAKNLIKLKPKIVRIYPVLVIKNTELEDMYKKGEYTPLSINQAVERCKEVVKLFNDKNIEVIRIGLQNTEEITDPSIESSQVVAGPYHPAFRQLVESSMWYDTIVSDIKKINTKVVKIKILANPTNINNIIGHKKDNVIKLKETYDLDVVVEEKE
;
A
#
# COMPACT_ATOMS: atom_id res chain seq x y z
N ALA A 1 -2.97 -12.51 23.90
CA ALA A 1 -3.42 -11.12 23.85
C ALA A 1 -4.78 -10.99 23.11
N SER A 2 -4.91 -11.32 21.80
CA SER A 2 -6.10 -11.04 20.96
C SER A 2 -7.42 -11.62 21.49
N LYS A 3 -7.41 -12.86 22.03
CA LYS A 3 -8.60 -13.45 22.67
C LYS A 3 -9.02 -12.68 23.91
N LEU A 4 -8.06 -12.18 24.68
CA LEU A 4 -8.31 -11.44 25.91
C LEU A 4 -8.93 -10.06 25.61
N ILE A 5 -8.39 -9.33 24.64
CA ILE A 5 -8.92 -8.03 24.17
C ILE A 5 -10.41 -8.17 23.83
N ARG A 6 -10.78 -9.17 23.05
CA ARG A 6 -12.20 -9.42 22.70
C ARG A 6 -13.04 -9.86 23.87
N LYS A 7 -12.49 -10.68 24.79
CA LYS A 7 -13.22 -11.12 26.00
C LYS A 7 -13.67 -9.94 26.87
N TYR A 8 -12.86 -8.87 26.90
CA TYR A 8 -13.19 -7.64 27.63
C TYR A 8 -13.99 -6.62 26.79
N GLY A 9 -14.49 -6.98 25.63
CA GLY A 9 -15.36 -6.12 24.82
C GLY A 9 -14.63 -5.04 24.01
N PHE A 10 -13.32 -5.03 23.98
CA PHE A 10 -12.55 -4.06 23.18
C PHE A 10 -12.53 -4.42 21.70
N ILE A 11 -12.44 -3.40 20.85
CA ILE A 11 -12.19 -3.57 19.41
C ILE A 11 -10.77 -4.07 19.22
N LEU A 12 -10.63 -5.25 18.59
CA LEU A 12 -9.33 -5.81 18.26
C LEU A 12 -8.78 -5.13 17.00
N GLY A 13 -7.62 -4.47 17.12
CA GLY A 13 -6.81 -4.02 16.02
C GLY A 13 -5.47 -4.74 15.99
N HIS A 14 -4.94 -4.94 14.78
CA HIS A 14 -3.57 -5.44 14.58
C HIS A 14 -2.75 -4.46 13.75
N GLN A 15 -1.45 -4.55 13.92
CA GLN A 15 -0.47 -3.86 13.09
C GLN A 15 0.48 -4.89 12.53
N MET A 16 0.85 -4.76 11.25
CA MET A 16 1.89 -5.56 10.64
C MET A 16 2.88 -4.68 9.87
N MET A 17 4.06 -5.21 9.67
CA MET A 17 5.11 -4.56 8.89
C MET A 17 5.37 -5.34 7.60
N VAL A 18 5.81 -4.62 6.58
CA VAL A 18 6.16 -5.14 5.25
C VAL A 18 7.61 -4.77 4.95
N GLY A 19 8.44 -5.75 4.59
CA GLY A 19 9.85 -5.54 4.28
C GLY A 19 10.79 -5.62 5.49
N LEU A 20 10.45 -6.40 6.51
CA LEU A 20 11.38 -6.72 7.60
C LEU A 20 12.62 -7.47 7.07
N PRO A 21 13.77 -7.39 7.76
CA PRO A 21 14.95 -8.19 7.43
C PRO A 21 14.57 -9.68 7.22
N GLU A 22 15.14 -10.28 6.20
CA GLU A 22 14.93 -11.68 5.79
C GLU A 22 13.48 -12.04 5.40
N SER A 23 12.51 -11.10 5.53
CA SER A 23 11.11 -11.34 5.20
C SER A 23 10.87 -11.30 3.69
N THR A 24 10.15 -12.29 3.20
CA THR A 24 9.68 -12.38 1.82
C THR A 24 8.22 -11.91 1.68
N ALA A 25 7.76 -11.68 0.44
CA ALA A 25 6.36 -11.39 0.18
C ALA A 25 5.42 -12.53 0.65
N LEU A 26 5.90 -13.79 0.63
CA LEU A 26 5.13 -14.94 1.11
C LEU A 26 4.96 -14.92 2.63
N ASP A 27 5.97 -14.47 3.37
CA ASP A 27 5.89 -14.36 4.83
C ASP A 27 4.88 -13.29 5.23
N GLU A 28 4.79 -12.20 4.50
CA GLU A 28 3.82 -11.13 4.73
C GLU A 28 2.38 -11.59 4.44
N VAL A 29 2.18 -12.29 3.32
CA VAL A 29 0.90 -12.93 2.99
C VAL A 29 0.51 -13.95 4.07
N THR A 30 1.46 -14.75 4.55
CA THR A 30 1.24 -15.73 5.62
C THR A 30 0.88 -15.03 6.93
N THR A 31 1.58 -13.96 7.27
CA THR A 31 1.29 -13.12 8.44
C THR A 31 -0.12 -12.54 8.35
N ALA A 32 -0.49 -11.94 7.21
CA ALA A 32 -1.83 -11.39 7.00
C ALA A 32 -2.92 -12.47 7.16
N LYS A 33 -2.74 -13.65 6.57
CA LYS A 33 -3.66 -14.79 6.73
C LYS A 33 -3.79 -15.23 8.20
N ASN A 34 -2.72 -15.22 8.96
CA ASN A 34 -2.75 -15.57 10.39
C ASN A 34 -3.44 -14.48 11.22
N LEU A 35 -3.23 -13.20 10.92
CA LEU A 35 -3.96 -12.10 11.54
C LEU A 35 -5.46 -12.17 11.24
N ILE A 36 -5.85 -12.48 10.01
CA ILE A 36 -7.25 -12.68 9.60
C ILE A 36 -7.94 -13.76 10.45
N LYS A 37 -7.27 -14.89 10.74
CA LYS A 37 -7.81 -15.95 11.62
C LYS A 37 -8.14 -15.44 13.02
N LEU A 38 -7.46 -14.38 13.48
CA LEU A 38 -7.74 -13.74 14.77
C LEU A 38 -8.96 -12.80 14.72
N LYS A 39 -9.55 -12.59 13.54
CA LYS A 39 -10.75 -11.77 13.31
C LYS A 39 -10.64 -10.35 13.90
N PRO A 40 -9.59 -9.56 13.56
CA PRO A 40 -9.52 -8.16 13.95
C PRO A 40 -10.63 -7.36 13.26
N LYS A 41 -11.03 -6.23 13.85
CA LYS A 41 -11.91 -5.26 13.20
C LYS A 41 -11.14 -4.33 12.28
N ILE A 42 -9.94 -3.95 12.70
CA ILE A 42 -9.09 -2.98 12.02
C ILE A 42 -7.65 -3.49 11.92
N VAL A 43 -6.92 -3.02 10.92
CA VAL A 43 -5.48 -3.30 10.75
C VAL A 43 -4.73 -2.05 10.28
N ARG A 44 -3.45 -1.97 10.65
CA ARG A 44 -2.48 -1.01 10.11
C ARG A 44 -1.37 -1.77 9.41
N ILE A 45 -0.90 -1.25 8.28
CA ILE A 45 0.17 -1.85 7.48
C ILE A 45 1.27 -0.81 7.31
N TYR A 46 2.48 -1.13 7.77
CA TYR A 46 3.61 -0.23 7.70
C TYR A 46 4.76 -0.86 6.91
N PRO A 47 5.12 -0.28 5.74
CA PRO A 47 6.40 -0.61 5.13
C PRO A 47 7.54 -0.18 6.06
N VAL A 48 8.59 -0.98 6.11
CA VAL A 48 9.74 -0.75 6.98
C VAL A 48 10.55 0.43 6.46
N LEU A 49 10.84 1.36 7.35
CA LEU A 49 11.80 2.45 7.14
C LEU A 49 13.03 2.23 8.02
N VAL A 50 14.19 2.54 7.51
CA VAL A 50 15.43 2.60 8.29
C VAL A 50 15.44 3.94 9.01
N ILE A 51 15.45 3.90 10.34
CA ILE A 51 15.41 5.09 11.21
C ILE A 51 16.77 5.25 11.88
N LYS A 52 17.22 6.49 12.05
CA LYS A 52 18.48 6.83 12.73
C LYS A 52 18.55 6.22 14.14
N ASN A 53 19.74 5.84 14.55
CA ASN A 53 20.05 5.31 15.89
C ASN A 53 19.32 4.02 16.22
N THR A 54 19.03 3.17 15.22
CA THR A 54 18.42 1.84 15.41
C THR A 54 19.37 0.75 14.92
N GLU A 55 19.18 -0.48 15.44
CA GLU A 55 19.90 -1.67 14.95
C GLU A 55 19.71 -1.88 13.44
N LEU A 56 18.54 -1.53 12.92
CA LEU A 56 18.24 -1.63 11.48
C LEU A 56 19.10 -0.65 10.65
N GLU A 57 19.43 0.52 11.19
CA GLU A 57 20.37 1.45 10.55
C GLU A 57 21.77 0.84 10.49
N ASP A 58 22.20 0.16 11.55
CA ASP A 58 23.50 -0.51 11.58
C ASP A 58 23.58 -1.66 10.57
N MET A 59 22.52 -2.47 10.48
CA MET A 59 22.40 -3.51 9.46
C MET A 59 22.43 -2.93 8.04
N TYR A 60 21.71 -1.83 7.81
CA TYR A 60 21.72 -1.13 6.52
C TYR A 60 23.11 -0.60 6.15
N LYS A 61 23.80 0.06 7.08
CA LYS A 61 25.18 0.57 6.87
C LYS A 61 26.18 -0.55 6.60
N LYS A 62 26.02 -1.71 7.20
CA LYS A 62 26.86 -2.90 6.97
C LYS A 62 26.49 -3.67 5.68
N GLY A 63 25.40 -3.31 5.00
CA GLY A 63 24.91 -4.03 3.83
C GLY A 63 24.20 -5.35 4.17
N GLU A 64 23.88 -5.59 5.43
CA GLU A 64 23.16 -6.77 5.91
C GLU A 64 21.63 -6.65 5.71
N TYR A 65 21.14 -5.44 5.44
CA TYR A 65 19.74 -5.16 5.12
C TYR A 65 19.63 -4.19 3.95
N THR A 66 18.73 -4.51 3.02
CA THR A 66 18.36 -3.63 1.90
C THR A 66 16.87 -3.31 2.00
N PRO A 67 16.49 -2.05 2.25
CA PRO A 67 15.08 -1.69 2.33
C PRO A 67 14.41 -1.80 0.96
N LEU A 68 13.10 -2.03 0.96
CA LEU A 68 12.30 -2.04 -0.26
C LEU A 68 12.33 -0.68 -0.94
N SER A 69 12.32 -0.67 -2.27
CA SER A 69 11.97 0.53 -3.02
C SER A 69 10.48 0.87 -2.84
N ILE A 70 10.08 2.10 -3.18
CA ILE A 70 8.67 2.52 -3.12
C ILE A 70 7.79 1.56 -3.93
N ASN A 71 8.18 1.22 -5.16
CA ASN A 71 7.41 0.33 -6.02
C ASN A 71 7.28 -1.09 -5.43
N GLN A 72 8.35 -1.65 -4.91
CA GLN A 72 8.32 -2.96 -4.26
C GLN A 72 7.40 -2.95 -3.02
N ALA A 73 7.48 -1.90 -2.21
CA ALA A 73 6.65 -1.76 -1.03
C ALA A 73 5.16 -1.58 -1.38
N VAL A 74 4.86 -0.82 -2.44
CA VAL A 74 3.49 -0.67 -2.96
C VAL A 74 2.92 -2.01 -3.38
N GLU A 75 3.65 -2.80 -4.19
CA GLU A 75 3.18 -4.10 -4.66
C GLU A 75 2.96 -5.08 -3.49
N ARG A 76 3.91 -5.17 -2.54
CA ARG A 76 3.79 -6.05 -1.38
C ARG A 76 2.65 -5.62 -0.45
N CYS A 77 2.49 -4.32 -0.17
CA CYS A 77 1.37 -3.80 0.62
C CYS A 77 0.02 -4.02 -0.08
N LYS A 78 -0.06 -3.85 -1.41
CA LYS A 78 -1.26 -4.07 -2.20
C LYS A 78 -1.81 -5.49 -2.01
N GLU A 79 -0.97 -6.52 -2.10
CA GLU A 79 -1.38 -7.91 -1.91
C GLU A 79 -1.94 -8.15 -0.50
N VAL A 80 -1.30 -7.58 0.52
CA VAL A 80 -1.75 -7.70 1.91
C VAL A 80 -3.07 -6.97 2.13
N VAL A 81 -3.23 -5.77 1.57
CA VAL A 81 -4.48 -4.98 1.64
C VAL A 81 -5.65 -5.73 1.00
N LYS A 82 -5.45 -6.35 -0.17
CA LYS A 82 -6.48 -7.17 -0.84
C LYS A 82 -6.99 -8.27 0.09
N LEU A 83 -6.07 -9.00 0.77
CA LEU A 83 -6.44 -10.07 1.69
C LEU A 83 -7.33 -9.59 2.85
N PHE A 84 -7.06 -8.43 3.43
CA PHE A 84 -7.90 -7.86 4.50
C PHE A 84 -9.24 -7.38 3.97
N ASN A 85 -9.25 -6.68 2.83
CA ASN A 85 -10.48 -6.19 2.19
C ASN A 85 -11.44 -7.35 1.83
N ASP A 86 -10.93 -8.46 1.30
CA ASP A 86 -11.71 -9.68 0.98
C ASP A 86 -12.38 -10.31 2.21
N LYS A 87 -11.93 -9.97 3.41
CA LYS A 87 -12.48 -10.43 4.68
C LYS A 87 -13.21 -9.34 5.45
N ASN A 88 -13.51 -8.21 4.81
CA ASN A 88 -14.16 -7.05 5.41
C ASN A 88 -13.46 -6.57 6.70
N ILE A 89 -12.12 -6.63 6.72
CA ILE A 89 -11.28 -6.08 7.77
C ILE A 89 -10.79 -4.72 7.30
N GLU A 90 -11.12 -3.69 8.05
CA GLU A 90 -10.81 -2.31 7.68
C GLU A 90 -9.30 -2.02 7.81
N VAL A 91 -8.68 -1.60 6.71
CA VAL A 91 -7.29 -1.12 6.70
C VAL A 91 -7.28 0.38 6.99
N ILE A 92 -7.15 0.74 8.27
CA ILE A 92 -7.25 2.14 8.73
C ILE A 92 -6.01 2.96 8.38
N ARG A 93 -4.86 2.31 8.14
CA ARG A 93 -3.62 3.01 7.77
C ARG A 93 -2.71 2.13 6.91
N ILE A 94 -2.12 2.76 5.89
CA ILE A 94 -1.07 2.20 5.05
C ILE A 94 0.05 3.25 4.99
N GLY A 95 1.25 2.88 5.42
CA GLY A 95 2.39 3.78 5.54
C GLY A 95 2.42 4.56 6.86
N LEU A 96 3.59 5.06 7.21
CA LEU A 96 3.81 5.87 8.41
C LEU A 96 3.17 7.26 8.26
N GLN A 97 2.79 7.82 9.39
CA GLN A 97 2.30 9.20 9.42
C GLN A 97 3.49 10.15 9.30
N ASN A 98 3.35 11.17 8.46
CA ASN A 98 4.31 12.25 8.41
C ASN A 98 4.31 12.99 9.75
N THR A 99 5.49 13.18 10.30
CA THR A 99 5.79 14.03 11.44
C THR A 99 7.02 14.86 11.09
N GLU A 100 7.42 15.77 11.95
CA GLU A 100 8.68 16.51 11.76
C GLU A 100 9.90 15.58 11.67
N GLU A 101 9.85 14.44 12.36
CA GLU A 101 10.93 13.45 12.40
C GLU A 101 10.79 12.36 11.33
N ILE A 102 9.55 11.98 10.98
CA ILE A 102 9.26 10.99 9.94
C ILE A 102 8.85 11.74 8.69
N THR A 103 9.82 12.19 7.93
CA THR A 103 9.66 13.00 6.72
C THR A 103 10.69 12.58 5.66
N ASP A 104 10.78 13.34 4.57
CA ASP A 104 11.69 13.04 3.47
C ASP A 104 13.14 12.93 3.99
N PRO A 105 13.87 11.87 3.62
CA PRO A 105 15.27 11.67 4.05
C PRO A 105 16.21 12.83 3.70
N SER A 106 15.89 13.66 2.71
CA SER A 106 16.67 14.84 2.35
C SER A 106 16.52 16.01 3.32
N ILE A 107 15.52 15.97 4.20
CA ILE A 107 15.27 17.02 5.20
C ILE A 107 16.14 16.76 6.42
N GLU A 108 16.85 17.78 6.91
CA GLU A 108 17.83 17.68 8.00
C GLU A 108 17.23 17.11 9.30
N SER A 109 15.99 17.52 9.65
CA SER A 109 15.28 17.02 10.83
C SER A 109 14.81 15.58 10.70
N SER A 110 14.86 14.99 9.49
CA SER A 110 14.37 13.63 9.28
C SER A 110 15.19 12.59 10.04
N GLN A 111 14.47 11.70 10.72
CA GLN A 111 15.04 10.48 11.30
C GLN A 111 15.07 9.32 10.29
N VAL A 112 14.45 9.47 9.12
CA VAL A 112 14.44 8.45 8.07
C VAL A 112 15.78 8.46 7.34
N VAL A 113 16.47 7.32 7.31
CA VAL A 113 17.76 7.12 6.60
C VAL A 113 17.51 6.54 5.22
N ALA A 114 16.63 5.54 5.13
CA ALA A 114 16.34 4.84 3.87
C ALA A 114 14.99 4.13 3.96
N GLY A 115 14.49 3.68 2.80
CA GLY A 115 13.27 2.89 2.70
C GLY A 115 12.18 3.60 1.91
N PRO A 116 10.99 2.97 1.79
CA PRO A 116 9.92 3.42 0.91
C PRO A 116 9.09 4.56 1.54
N TYR A 117 9.74 5.63 1.98
CA TYR A 117 9.02 6.81 2.46
C TYR A 117 8.34 7.54 1.31
N HIS A 118 7.05 7.82 1.47
CA HIS A 118 6.29 8.71 0.60
C HIS A 118 5.11 9.31 1.37
N PRO A 119 4.90 10.64 1.33
CA PRO A 119 3.84 11.30 2.11
C PRO A 119 2.43 10.83 1.74
N ALA A 120 2.22 10.40 0.50
CA ALA A 120 0.97 9.84 -0.01
C ALA A 120 1.06 8.32 -0.23
N PHE A 121 1.80 7.56 0.61
CA PHE A 121 2.04 6.14 0.39
C PHE A 121 0.75 5.32 0.25
N ARG A 122 -0.28 5.60 1.08
CA ARG A 122 -1.60 4.99 0.97
C ARG A 122 -2.21 5.19 -0.42
N GLN A 123 -2.15 6.42 -0.95
CA GLN A 123 -2.66 6.72 -2.28
C GLN A 123 -1.94 5.92 -3.37
N LEU A 124 -0.62 5.73 -3.25
CA LEU A 124 0.12 4.90 -4.22
C LEU A 124 -0.38 3.46 -4.23
N VAL A 125 -0.62 2.87 -3.06
CA VAL A 125 -1.14 1.50 -2.95
C VAL A 125 -2.56 1.41 -3.52
N GLU A 126 -3.46 2.31 -3.15
CA GLU A 126 -4.84 2.34 -3.63
C GLU A 126 -4.90 2.58 -5.15
N SER A 127 -4.05 3.47 -5.67
CA SER A 127 -3.95 3.72 -7.12
C SER A 127 -3.46 2.49 -7.88
N SER A 128 -2.48 1.76 -7.35
CA SER A 128 -2.03 0.49 -7.93
C SER A 128 -3.14 -0.58 -7.96
N MET A 129 -3.97 -0.64 -6.92
CA MET A 129 -5.14 -1.53 -6.89
C MET A 129 -6.17 -1.17 -7.97
N TRP A 130 -6.44 0.12 -8.16
CA TRP A 130 -7.32 0.60 -9.22
C TRP A 130 -6.76 0.31 -10.62
N TYR A 131 -5.46 0.49 -10.81
CA TYR A 131 -4.80 0.11 -12.06
C TYR A 131 -5.03 -1.37 -12.40
N ASP A 132 -4.80 -2.26 -11.44
CA ASP A 132 -5.04 -3.71 -11.63
C ASP A 132 -6.50 -4.01 -12.00
N THR A 133 -7.45 -3.32 -11.36
CA THR A 133 -8.89 -3.49 -11.63
C THR A 133 -9.21 -3.07 -13.06
N ILE A 134 -8.76 -1.88 -13.47
CA ILE A 134 -8.98 -1.36 -14.82
C ILE A 134 -8.39 -2.31 -15.86
N VAL A 135 -7.14 -2.76 -15.66
CA VAL A 135 -6.47 -3.70 -16.57
C VAL A 135 -7.21 -5.03 -16.64
N SER A 136 -7.68 -5.53 -15.49
CA SER A 136 -8.48 -6.77 -15.45
C SER A 136 -9.79 -6.63 -16.25
N ASP A 137 -10.45 -5.49 -16.16
CA ASP A 137 -11.72 -5.26 -16.87
C ASP A 137 -11.51 -5.05 -18.38
N ILE A 138 -10.45 -4.33 -18.77
CA ILE A 138 -10.08 -4.16 -20.17
C ILE A 138 -9.80 -5.53 -20.82
N LYS A 139 -9.09 -6.42 -20.14
CA LYS A 139 -8.77 -7.76 -20.64
C LYS A 139 -9.99 -8.67 -20.85
N LYS A 140 -11.14 -8.35 -20.27
CA LYS A 140 -12.41 -9.09 -20.49
C LYS A 140 -13.11 -8.63 -21.78
N ILE A 141 -12.72 -7.50 -22.37
CA ILE A 141 -13.33 -6.94 -23.58
C ILE A 141 -12.68 -7.59 -24.79
N ASN A 142 -13.47 -8.31 -25.60
CA ASN A 142 -12.98 -9.06 -26.77
C ASN A 142 -12.75 -8.20 -28.03
N THR A 143 -12.80 -6.87 -27.90
CA THR A 143 -12.59 -5.94 -29.01
C THR A 143 -11.49 -4.95 -28.67
N LYS A 144 -10.83 -4.38 -29.68
CA LYS A 144 -9.83 -3.33 -29.45
C LYS A 144 -10.50 -2.10 -28.87
N VAL A 145 -10.13 -1.73 -27.66
CA VAL A 145 -10.59 -0.52 -26.97
C VAL A 145 -9.48 0.51 -27.07
N VAL A 146 -9.79 1.71 -27.54
CA VAL A 146 -8.85 2.83 -27.67
C VAL A 146 -9.18 3.97 -26.69
N LYS A 147 -10.41 3.98 -26.14
CA LYS A 147 -10.86 4.98 -25.19
C LYS A 147 -11.86 4.37 -24.20
N ILE A 148 -11.72 4.71 -22.93
CA ILE A 148 -12.66 4.34 -21.88
C ILE A 148 -13.10 5.58 -21.10
N LYS A 149 -14.32 5.55 -20.59
CA LYS A 149 -14.87 6.50 -19.65
C LYS A 149 -15.18 5.73 -18.35
N ILE A 150 -14.59 6.18 -17.24
CA ILE A 150 -14.82 5.61 -15.92
C ILE A 150 -15.68 6.57 -15.12
N LEU A 151 -16.87 6.11 -14.70
CA LEU A 151 -17.73 6.85 -13.79
C LEU A 151 -17.41 6.39 -12.36
N ALA A 152 -17.01 7.30 -11.50
CA ALA A 152 -16.52 6.98 -10.18
C ALA A 152 -17.08 7.90 -9.10
N ASN A 153 -17.15 7.39 -7.87
CA ASN A 153 -17.41 8.24 -6.70
C ASN A 153 -16.27 9.27 -6.56
N PRO A 154 -16.56 10.53 -6.23
CA PRO A 154 -15.57 11.60 -6.05
C PRO A 154 -14.36 11.19 -5.18
N THR A 155 -14.58 10.42 -4.15
CA THR A 155 -13.53 9.93 -3.24
C THR A 155 -12.50 9.03 -3.92
N ASN A 156 -12.86 8.38 -5.03
CA ASN A 156 -11.99 7.42 -5.74
C ASN A 156 -11.30 8.02 -6.97
N ILE A 157 -11.76 9.16 -7.47
CA ILE A 157 -11.27 9.76 -8.72
C ILE A 157 -9.75 9.91 -8.69
N ASN A 158 -9.19 10.47 -7.62
CA ASN A 158 -7.75 10.67 -7.49
C ASN A 158 -6.96 9.36 -7.48
N ASN A 159 -7.50 8.30 -6.87
CA ASN A 159 -6.86 6.99 -6.84
C ASN A 159 -6.95 6.28 -8.20
N ILE A 160 -8.03 6.45 -8.93
CA ILE A 160 -8.22 5.92 -10.29
C ILE A 160 -7.25 6.60 -11.28
N ILE A 161 -7.15 7.93 -11.23
CA ILE A 161 -6.22 8.70 -12.06
C ILE A 161 -4.77 8.35 -11.71
N GLY A 162 -4.50 8.10 -10.44
CA GLY A 162 -3.17 7.85 -9.90
C GLY A 162 -2.41 9.11 -9.50
N HIS A 163 -1.41 8.94 -8.64
CA HIS A 163 -0.54 10.03 -8.23
C HIS A 163 0.15 10.65 -9.46
N LYS A 164 0.03 11.97 -9.62
CA LYS A 164 0.54 12.67 -10.83
C LYS A 164 0.05 12.09 -12.17
N LYS A 165 -1.16 11.51 -12.20
CA LYS A 165 -1.78 10.82 -13.37
C LYS A 165 -1.05 9.55 -13.81
N ASP A 166 -0.32 8.91 -12.93
CA ASP A 166 0.52 7.74 -13.25
C ASP A 166 -0.27 6.59 -13.89
N ASN A 167 -1.48 6.29 -13.39
CA ASN A 167 -2.32 5.24 -13.96
C ASN A 167 -2.77 5.57 -15.40
N VAL A 168 -3.16 6.82 -15.64
CA VAL A 168 -3.60 7.27 -16.98
C VAL A 168 -2.44 7.19 -17.97
N ILE A 169 -1.25 7.63 -17.54
CA ILE A 169 -0.02 7.57 -18.36
C ILE A 169 0.33 6.10 -18.66
N LYS A 170 0.38 5.23 -17.66
CA LYS A 170 0.67 3.80 -17.83
C LYS A 170 -0.33 3.09 -18.75
N LEU A 171 -1.63 3.40 -18.63
CA LEU A 171 -2.64 2.82 -19.48
C LEU A 171 -2.48 3.28 -20.94
N LYS A 172 -2.10 4.55 -21.16
CA LYS A 172 -1.79 5.05 -22.50
C LYS A 172 -0.55 4.39 -23.09
N GLU A 173 0.54 4.31 -22.33
CA GLU A 173 1.80 3.74 -22.79
C GLU A 173 1.72 2.22 -23.04
N THR A 174 1.01 1.49 -22.16
CA THR A 174 0.99 0.02 -22.22
C THR A 174 -0.08 -0.52 -23.17
N TYR A 175 -1.24 0.13 -23.25
CA TYR A 175 -2.42 -0.37 -23.97
C TYR A 175 -2.89 0.57 -25.09
N ASP A 176 -2.21 1.68 -25.34
CA ASP A 176 -2.65 2.78 -26.23
C ASP A 176 -4.07 3.25 -25.91
N LEU A 177 -4.43 3.32 -24.63
CA LEU A 177 -5.76 3.58 -24.15
C LEU A 177 -5.91 4.99 -23.61
N ASP A 178 -6.87 5.75 -24.14
CA ASP A 178 -7.26 7.05 -23.58
C ASP A 178 -8.29 6.85 -22.46
N VAL A 179 -8.01 7.41 -21.28
CA VAL A 179 -8.85 7.25 -20.10
C VAL A 179 -9.41 8.61 -19.68
N VAL A 180 -10.73 8.67 -19.56
CA VAL A 180 -11.46 9.82 -18.98
C VAL A 180 -12.14 9.35 -17.70
N VAL A 181 -11.92 10.05 -16.60
CA VAL A 181 -12.55 9.76 -15.31
C VAL A 181 -13.50 10.90 -14.97
N GLU A 182 -14.76 10.58 -14.71
CA GLU A 182 -15.80 11.54 -14.38
C GLU A 182 -16.54 11.11 -13.10
N GLU A 183 -17.13 12.08 -12.45
CA GLU A 183 -18.00 11.83 -11.29
C GLU A 183 -19.26 11.09 -11.73
N LYS A 184 -19.63 10.10 -10.93
CA LYS A 184 -20.92 9.41 -11.09
C LYS A 184 -22.00 10.28 -10.42
N GLU A 185 -22.95 10.74 -11.21
CA GLU A 185 -24.16 11.41 -10.74
C GLU A 185 -25.01 10.54 -9.82
#